data_32b0967591193c1c93ec510d6661ca18
#
_entry.id   32b0967591193c1c93ec510d6661ca18
#
_cell.length_a   1.000
_cell.length_b   1.000
_cell.length_c   1.000
_cell.angle_alpha   90.00
_cell.angle_beta   90.00
_cell.angle_gamma   90.00
#
_symmetry.space_group_name_H-M   'P 1'
#
loop_
_entity.id
_entity.type
_entity.pdbx_description
1 polymer ?
#
loop_
_entity_poly.entity_id
_entity_poly.type
_entity_poly.pdbx_seq_one_letter_code
_entity_poly.pdbx_strand_id
1 'polypeptide(L)'
;MNDVLPKKIEFLFINKRHQIQPDLIVFFILKAPRKNDYYIRSKTDKDGKINLERGMISYQISRNMKDFPMDYSSALEECTIMEIRIETKEELENKIISMENYYPEEALLFKNEMNTCRNNQMNFLFRCTLPIRNNRFIIELE
;
A
#
# COMPACT_ATOMS: atom_id res chain seq x y z
N MET A 1 6.02 22.38 9.63
CA MET A 1 5.74 20.94 9.53
C MET A 1 5.99 20.43 8.14
N ASN A 2 6.85 19.46 8.01
CA ASN A 2 7.20 18.91 6.73
C ASN A 2 6.38 17.64 6.47
N ASP A 3 5.19 17.83 5.91
CA ASP A 3 4.40 16.68 5.49
C ASP A 3 5.10 15.97 4.34
N VAL A 4 5.36 14.68 4.50
CA VAL A 4 6.02 13.89 3.46
C VAL A 4 5.06 13.48 2.34
N LEU A 5 3.76 13.54 2.59
CA LEU A 5 2.72 13.21 1.63
C LEU A 5 1.67 14.31 1.57
N PRO A 6 1.06 14.55 0.41
CA PRO A 6 -0.14 15.37 0.33
C PRO A 6 -1.25 14.78 1.19
N LYS A 7 -2.24 15.61 1.53
CA LYS A 7 -3.39 15.17 2.32
C LYS A 7 -4.12 14.01 1.66
N LYS A 8 -4.25 14.06 0.34
CA LYS A 8 -4.85 12.99 -0.48
C LYS A 8 -4.02 12.79 -1.72
N ILE A 9 -3.84 11.53 -2.11
CA ILE A 9 -3.14 11.16 -3.33
C ILE A 9 -4.02 10.18 -4.10
N GLU A 10 -4.23 10.46 -5.38
CA GLU A 10 -4.94 9.55 -6.27
C GLU A 10 -3.93 8.81 -7.14
N PHE A 11 -4.02 7.49 -7.15
CA PHE A 11 -3.23 6.63 -8.04
C PHE A 11 -4.16 5.98 -9.05
N LEU A 12 -3.84 6.11 -10.32
CA LEU A 12 -4.54 5.41 -11.40
C LEU A 12 -3.61 4.34 -11.96
N PHE A 13 -4.08 3.10 -12.00
CA PHE A 13 -3.31 1.97 -12.50
C PHE A 13 -3.83 1.57 -13.88
N ILE A 14 -2.94 1.60 -14.87
CA ILE A 14 -3.26 1.25 -16.25
C ILE A 14 -2.22 0.27 -16.78
N ASN A 15 -2.56 -0.47 -17.84
CA ASN A 15 -1.60 -1.29 -18.56
C ASN A 15 -1.00 -0.49 -19.73
N LYS A 16 -0.13 -1.12 -20.53
CA LYS A 16 0.49 -0.47 -21.68
C LYS A 16 -0.50 -0.02 -22.75
N ARG A 17 -1.70 -0.59 -22.78
CA ARG A 17 -2.77 -0.22 -23.70
C ARG A 17 -3.68 0.87 -23.13
N HIS A 18 -3.27 1.49 -22.02
CA HIS A 18 -4.05 2.51 -21.31
C HIS A 18 -5.39 2.00 -20.78
N GLN A 19 -5.52 0.69 -20.57
CA GLN A 19 -6.71 0.11 -19.96
C GLN A 19 -6.59 0.16 -18.45
N ILE A 20 -7.66 0.57 -17.79
CA ILE A 20 -7.69 0.61 -16.32
C ILE A 20 -7.57 -0.79 -15.74
N GLN A 21 -6.99 -0.88 -14.54
CA GLN A 21 -6.74 -2.15 -13.86
C GLN A 21 -7.51 -2.23 -12.55
N PRO A 22 -8.80 -2.64 -12.60
CA PRO A 22 -9.59 -2.78 -11.37
C PRO A 22 -9.22 -4.03 -10.59
N ASP A 23 -9.60 -4.07 -9.31
CA ASP A 23 -9.48 -5.23 -8.44
C ASP A 23 -8.05 -5.75 -8.25
N LEU A 24 -7.06 -4.86 -8.30
CA LEU A 24 -5.68 -5.20 -7.97
C LEU A 24 -5.41 -4.90 -6.51
N ILE A 25 -4.83 -5.88 -5.81
CA ILE A 25 -4.31 -5.66 -4.46
C ILE A 25 -2.92 -5.04 -4.59
N VAL A 26 -2.74 -3.89 -3.97
CA VAL A 26 -1.52 -3.10 -4.05
C VAL A 26 -0.99 -2.83 -2.66
N PHE A 27 0.30 -2.99 -2.47
CA PHE A 27 0.97 -2.61 -1.23
C PHE A 27 1.71 -1.30 -1.41
N PHE A 28 1.46 -0.38 -0.50
CA PHE A 28 2.26 0.83 -0.35
C PHE A 28 3.16 0.60 0.86
N ILE A 29 4.46 0.63 0.63
CA ILE A 29 5.44 0.33 1.66
C ILE A 29 6.21 1.61 1.96
N LEU A 30 6.07 2.10 3.18
CA LEU A 30 6.77 3.29 3.65
C LEU A 30 8.00 2.86 4.42
N LYS A 31 9.15 3.37 4.01
CA LYS A 31 10.43 2.99 4.59
C LYS A 31 11.07 4.16 5.30
N ALA A 32 11.46 3.94 6.54
CA ALA A 32 12.20 4.89 7.34
C ALA A 32 13.57 4.30 7.67
N PRO A 33 14.65 5.13 7.68
CA PRO A 33 15.97 4.64 8.07
C PRO A 33 15.95 4.04 9.47
N ARG A 34 16.58 2.89 9.63
CA ARG A 34 16.75 2.23 10.93
C ARG A 34 15.46 1.81 11.63
N LYS A 35 14.35 1.69 10.89
CA LYS A 35 13.06 1.26 11.43
C LYS A 35 12.44 0.21 10.54
N ASN A 36 11.44 -0.48 11.08
CA ASN A 36 10.68 -1.44 10.31
C ASN A 36 9.85 -0.73 9.24
N ASP A 37 9.65 -1.40 8.12
CA ASP A 37 8.80 -0.88 7.05
C ASP A 37 7.33 -0.89 7.49
N TYR A 38 6.56 0.07 6.99
CA TYR A 38 5.13 0.14 7.21
C TYR A 38 4.40 -0.27 5.93
N TYR A 39 3.53 -1.27 6.05
CA TYR A 39 2.79 -1.85 4.93
C TYR A 39 1.35 -1.39 4.95
N ILE A 40 0.89 -0.84 3.84
CA ILE A 40 -0.49 -0.43 3.65
C ILE A 40 -1.03 -1.21 2.46
N ARG A 41 -2.02 -2.07 2.72
CA ARG A 41 -2.69 -2.84 1.69
C ARG A 41 -3.90 -2.08 1.20
N SER A 42 -4.05 -1.98 -0.11
CA SER A 42 -5.22 -1.37 -0.73
C SER A 42 -5.59 -2.15 -1.98
N LYS A 43 -6.75 -1.85 -2.53
CA LYS A 43 -7.25 -2.52 -3.72
C LYS A 43 -7.79 -1.47 -4.68
N THR A 44 -7.44 -1.58 -5.98
CA THR A 44 -7.97 -0.65 -6.96
C THR A 44 -9.48 -0.82 -7.09
N ASP A 45 -10.18 0.28 -7.28
CA ASP A 45 -11.63 0.28 -7.46
C ASP A 45 -11.98 -0.09 -8.92
N LYS A 46 -13.27 0.02 -9.26
CA LYS A 46 -13.76 -0.30 -10.61
C LYS A 46 -13.16 0.58 -11.69
N ASP A 47 -12.65 1.75 -11.31
CA ASP A 47 -12.02 2.69 -12.24
C ASP A 47 -10.49 2.54 -12.27
N GLY A 48 -9.95 1.55 -11.58
CA GLY A 48 -8.51 1.30 -11.51
C GLY A 48 -7.79 2.26 -10.58
N LYS A 49 -8.49 2.89 -9.65
CA LYS A 49 -7.93 3.93 -8.80
C LYS A 49 -7.80 3.50 -7.35
N ILE A 50 -6.80 4.06 -6.69
CA ILE A 50 -6.64 4.02 -5.24
C ILE A 50 -6.47 5.46 -4.77
N ASN A 51 -7.28 5.85 -3.79
CA ASN A 51 -7.15 7.15 -3.14
C ASN A 51 -6.57 6.95 -1.74
N LEU A 52 -5.35 7.44 -1.53
CA LEU A 52 -4.71 7.39 -0.23
C LEU A 52 -4.92 8.71 0.50
N GLU A 53 -5.39 8.62 1.73
CA GLU A 53 -5.50 9.77 2.61
C GLU A 53 -4.40 9.68 3.67
N ARG A 54 -3.68 10.79 3.88
CA ARG A 54 -2.59 10.84 4.84
C ARG A 54 -3.03 10.42 6.24
N GLY A 55 -4.23 10.81 6.65
CA GLY A 55 -4.78 10.41 7.95
C GLY A 55 -4.98 8.91 8.08
N MET A 56 -5.42 8.26 7.00
CA MET A 56 -5.59 6.80 6.97
C MET A 56 -4.26 6.08 7.06
N ILE A 57 -3.25 6.61 6.38
CA ILE A 57 -1.89 6.05 6.42
C ILE A 57 -1.35 6.12 7.85
N SER A 58 -1.46 7.29 8.47
CA SER A 58 -1.01 7.49 9.85
C SER A 58 -1.73 6.54 10.82
N TYR A 59 -3.01 6.33 10.61
CA TYR A 59 -3.80 5.41 11.43
C TYR A 59 -3.31 3.96 11.28
N GLN A 60 -3.03 3.52 10.05
CA GLN A 60 -2.55 2.16 9.82
C GLN A 60 -1.14 1.94 10.38
N ILE A 61 -0.29 2.95 10.27
CA ILE A 61 1.03 2.90 10.90
C ILE A 61 0.86 2.71 12.42
N SER A 62 -0.07 3.42 13.02
CA SER A 62 -0.32 3.33 14.46
C SER A 62 -0.76 1.93 14.88
N ARG A 63 -1.59 1.28 14.08
CA ARG A 63 -2.06 -0.08 14.37
C ARG A 63 -0.93 -1.09 14.35
N ASN A 64 0.12 -0.85 13.57
CA ASN A 64 1.27 -1.72 13.49
C ASN A 64 2.27 -1.50 14.65
N MET A 65 2.09 -0.42 15.40
CA MET A 65 2.96 -0.04 16.52
C MET A 65 2.24 -0.23 17.85
N LYS A 66 1.84 -1.47 18.13
CA LYS A 66 0.94 -1.82 19.23
C LYS A 66 1.38 -1.34 20.63
N ASP A 67 2.66 -1.09 20.84
CA ASP A 67 3.19 -0.88 22.18
C ASP A 67 3.51 0.59 22.49
N PHE A 68 3.21 1.52 21.58
CA PHE A 68 3.59 2.90 21.79
C PHE A 68 2.45 3.86 21.51
N PRO A 69 2.02 4.62 22.52
CA PRO A 69 1.12 5.75 22.28
C PRO A 69 1.94 6.86 21.63
N MET A 70 2.24 6.69 20.34
CA MET A 70 3.05 7.66 19.63
C MET A 70 2.19 8.58 18.80
N ASP A 71 2.70 9.80 18.62
CA ASP A 71 2.21 10.71 17.63
C ASP A 71 2.51 10.10 16.25
N TYR A 72 1.46 9.65 15.57
CA TYR A 72 1.55 8.91 14.32
C TYR A 72 2.10 9.74 13.18
N SER A 73 1.94 11.05 13.24
CA SER A 73 2.51 11.94 12.24
C SER A 73 4.03 11.91 12.26
N SER A 74 4.64 11.71 13.43
CA SER A 74 6.09 11.60 13.57
C SER A 74 6.65 10.39 12.86
N ALA A 75 5.95 9.24 12.92
CA ALA A 75 6.39 8.03 12.25
C ALA A 75 6.38 8.22 10.73
N LEU A 76 5.35 8.87 10.20
CA LEU A 76 5.25 9.14 8.78
C LEU A 76 6.32 10.14 8.32
N GLU A 77 6.61 11.17 9.13
CA GLU A 77 7.62 12.18 8.82
C GLU A 77 9.04 11.60 8.71
N GLU A 78 9.30 10.49 9.37
CA GLU A 78 10.60 9.82 9.29
C GLU A 78 10.79 8.99 8.04
N CYS A 79 9.73 8.75 7.29
CA CYS A 79 9.80 7.95 6.07
C CYS A 79 10.49 8.74 4.95
N THR A 80 11.39 8.07 4.24
CA THR A 80 12.18 8.67 3.16
C THR A 80 11.89 8.07 1.80
N ILE A 81 11.27 6.89 1.76
CA ILE A 81 10.97 6.18 0.52
C ILE A 81 9.57 5.58 0.62
N MET A 82 8.84 5.64 -0.49
CA MET A 82 7.60 4.89 -0.66
C MET A 82 7.76 3.94 -1.84
N GLU A 83 7.44 2.67 -1.60
CA GLU A 83 7.35 1.67 -2.66
C GLU A 83 5.90 1.34 -2.94
N ILE A 84 5.59 1.15 -4.22
CA ILE A 84 4.30 0.62 -4.65
C ILE A 84 4.59 -0.76 -5.21
N ARG A 85 4.00 -1.78 -4.62
CA ARG A 85 4.28 -3.17 -4.99
C ARG A 85 3.01 -3.91 -5.32
N ILE A 86 3.02 -4.61 -6.45
CA ILE A 86 1.95 -5.52 -6.86
C ILE A 86 2.58 -6.89 -6.97
N GLU A 87 2.04 -7.84 -6.22
CA GLU A 87 2.54 -9.20 -6.17
C GLU A 87 1.56 -10.17 -6.82
N THR A 88 2.05 -11.35 -7.20
CA THR A 88 1.21 -12.41 -7.77
C THR A 88 0.27 -12.98 -6.70
N LYS A 89 -0.78 -13.66 -7.14
CA LYS A 89 -1.69 -14.36 -6.21
C LYS A 89 -0.95 -15.35 -5.34
N GLU A 90 0.02 -16.07 -5.89
CA GLU A 90 0.81 -17.02 -5.15
C GLU A 90 1.57 -16.37 -4.00
N GLU A 91 2.20 -15.22 -4.25
CA GLU A 91 2.91 -14.48 -3.21
C GLU A 91 1.96 -13.94 -2.15
N LEU A 92 0.77 -13.49 -2.58
CA LEU A 92 -0.26 -13.01 -1.65
C LEU A 92 -0.75 -14.15 -0.77
N GLU A 93 -0.96 -15.34 -1.33
CA GLU A 93 -1.35 -16.53 -0.56
C GLU A 93 -0.31 -16.89 0.48
N ASN A 94 0.97 -16.81 0.12
CA ASN A 94 2.06 -17.07 1.07
C ASN A 94 2.07 -16.06 2.22
N LYS A 95 1.77 -14.80 1.93
CA LYS A 95 1.64 -13.78 2.98
C LYS A 95 0.49 -14.09 3.94
N ILE A 96 -0.64 -14.53 3.41
CA ILE A 96 -1.80 -14.90 4.22
C ILE A 96 -1.46 -16.06 5.15
N ILE A 97 -0.80 -17.09 4.62
CA ILE A 97 -0.36 -18.25 5.42
C ILE A 97 0.54 -17.79 6.56
N SER A 98 1.47 -16.89 6.30
CA SER A 98 2.36 -16.35 7.32
C SER A 98 1.62 -15.55 8.39
N MET A 99 0.51 -14.92 8.03
CA MET A 99 -0.29 -14.12 8.96
C MET A 99 -1.24 -14.93 9.83
N GLU A 100 -1.69 -16.09 9.35
CA GLU A 100 -2.77 -16.86 10.01
C GLU A 100 -2.47 -17.20 11.47
N ASN A 101 -1.22 -17.46 11.80
CA ASN A 101 -0.82 -17.82 13.16
C ASN A 101 -0.79 -16.63 14.13
N TYR A 102 -0.55 -15.42 13.61
CA TYR A 102 -0.36 -14.23 14.45
C TYR A 102 -1.52 -13.25 14.36
N TYR A 103 -2.19 -13.18 13.22
CA TYR A 103 -3.25 -12.24 12.94
C TYR A 103 -4.37 -12.91 12.16
N PRO A 104 -5.10 -13.87 12.78
CA PRO A 104 -6.10 -14.68 12.05
C PRO A 104 -7.25 -13.86 11.47
N GLU A 105 -7.68 -12.79 12.16
CA GLU A 105 -8.76 -11.94 11.65
C GLU A 105 -8.31 -11.14 10.43
N GLU A 106 -7.12 -10.56 10.48
CA GLU A 106 -6.55 -9.81 9.36
C GLU A 106 -6.29 -10.73 8.17
N ALA A 107 -5.82 -11.95 8.43
CA ALA A 107 -5.60 -12.95 7.39
C ALA A 107 -6.91 -13.31 6.68
N LEU A 108 -8.00 -13.44 7.44
CA LEU A 108 -9.31 -13.74 6.88
C LEU A 108 -9.81 -12.59 5.98
N LEU A 109 -9.66 -11.36 6.42
CA LEU A 109 -10.03 -10.19 5.63
C LEU A 109 -9.23 -10.14 4.32
N PHE A 110 -7.94 -10.38 4.41
CA PHE A 110 -7.06 -10.42 3.25
C PHE A 110 -7.49 -11.52 2.28
N LYS A 111 -7.78 -12.70 2.79
CA LYS A 111 -8.23 -13.84 1.98
C LYS A 111 -9.52 -13.52 1.23
N ASN A 112 -10.45 -12.82 1.88
CA ASN A 112 -11.70 -12.39 1.25
C ASN A 112 -11.43 -11.40 0.11
N GLU A 113 -10.51 -10.47 0.29
CA GLU A 113 -10.12 -9.54 -0.76
C GLU A 113 -9.51 -10.28 -1.95
N MET A 114 -8.73 -11.33 -1.70
CA MET A 114 -8.11 -12.12 -2.74
C MET A 114 -9.09 -12.85 -3.64
N ASN A 115 -10.26 -13.20 -3.12
CA ASN A 115 -11.26 -13.94 -3.89
C ASN A 115 -11.69 -13.20 -5.15
N THR A 116 -11.62 -11.89 -5.16
CA THR A 116 -12.02 -11.06 -6.30
C THR A 116 -10.87 -10.29 -6.92
N CYS A 117 -9.64 -10.52 -6.48
CA CYS A 117 -8.50 -9.77 -7.00
C CYS A 117 -8.05 -10.30 -8.37
N ARG A 118 -7.45 -9.40 -9.15
CA ARG A 118 -6.92 -9.70 -10.48
C ARG A 118 -5.40 -9.73 -10.51
N ASN A 119 -4.77 -10.01 -9.40
CA ASN A 119 -3.32 -10.14 -9.31
C ASN A 119 -2.88 -11.43 -10.03
N ASN A 120 -2.51 -11.29 -11.27
CA ASN A 120 -2.08 -12.42 -12.11
C ASN A 120 -0.59 -12.69 -11.92
N GLN A 121 0.11 -13.10 -12.96
CA GLN A 121 1.52 -13.47 -12.89
C GLN A 121 2.48 -12.26 -12.95
N MET A 122 2.00 -11.09 -12.55
CA MET A 122 2.78 -9.86 -12.66
C MET A 122 3.34 -9.47 -11.31
N ASN A 123 4.66 -9.26 -11.27
CA ASN A 123 5.32 -8.57 -10.17
C ASN A 123 5.68 -7.17 -10.65
N PHE A 124 5.24 -6.18 -9.91
CA PHE A 124 5.50 -4.78 -10.23
C PHE A 124 6.05 -4.08 -9.01
N LEU A 125 7.06 -3.25 -9.23
CA LEU A 125 7.67 -2.42 -8.19
C LEU A 125 7.95 -1.04 -8.74
N PHE A 126 7.41 -0.05 -8.06
CA PHE A 126 7.72 1.36 -8.30
C PHE A 126 8.20 1.97 -6.99
N ARG A 127 9.25 2.77 -7.06
CA ARG A 127 9.83 3.39 -5.87
C ARG A 127 9.97 4.87 -6.09
N CYS A 128 9.60 5.66 -5.08
CA CYS A 128 9.79 7.10 -5.12
C CYS A 128 10.33 7.62 -3.79
N THR A 129 11.04 8.74 -3.89
CA THR A 129 11.64 9.40 -2.74
C THR A 129 10.61 10.33 -2.09
N LEU A 130 10.54 10.32 -0.78
CA LEU A 130 9.71 11.25 -0.03
C LEU A 130 10.53 12.49 0.34
N PRO A 131 9.94 13.67 0.41
CA PRO A 131 8.50 13.94 0.31
C PRO A 131 7.98 13.97 -1.13
N ILE A 132 6.69 13.66 -1.27
CA ILE A 132 5.95 13.76 -2.52
C ILE A 132 5.05 14.99 -2.45
N ARG A 133 5.00 15.78 -3.52
CA ARG A 133 4.15 16.96 -3.60
C ARG A 133 2.98 16.80 -4.55
N ASN A 134 3.12 15.92 -5.53
CA ASN A 134 2.04 15.64 -6.48
C ASN A 134 0.93 14.85 -5.80
N ASN A 135 -0.31 15.20 -6.10
CA ASN A 135 -1.48 14.51 -5.55
C ASN A 135 -2.14 13.56 -6.54
N ARG A 136 -1.52 13.36 -7.70
CA ARG A 136 -1.99 12.42 -8.73
C ARG A 136 -0.81 11.71 -9.36
N PHE A 137 -0.97 10.39 -9.51
CA PHE A 137 0.00 9.54 -10.17
C PHE A 137 -0.70 8.58 -11.12
N ILE A 138 -0.12 8.41 -12.29
CA ILE A 138 -0.54 7.37 -13.22
C ILE A 138 0.55 6.31 -13.20
N ILE A 139 0.17 5.10 -12.79
CA ILE A 139 1.08 3.96 -12.69
C ILE A 139 0.81 3.04 -13.86
N GLU A 140 1.76 2.97 -14.79
CA GLU A 140 1.66 2.09 -15.93
C GLU A 140 2.28 0.74 -15.61
N LEU A 141 1.48 -0.30 -15.68
CA LEU A 141 1.92 -1.68 -15.41
C LEU A 141 2.30 -2.34 -16.72
N GLU A 142 3.31 -3.15 -16.65
CA GLU A 142 3.72 -3.90 -17.84
C GLU A 142 2.82 -5.06 -18.17
#